data_4d39f98ca28668af9a49febd26a8fcf7
#
_entry.id   4d39f98ca28668af9a49febd26a8fcf7
#
_cell.length_a   1.000
_cell.length_b   1.000
_cell.length_c   1.000
_cell.angle_alpha   90.00
_cell.angle_beta   90.00
_cell.angle_gamma   90.00
#
_symmetry.space_group_name_H-M   'P 1'
#
loop_
_entity.id
_entity.type
_entity.pdbx_description
1 polymer ?
#
loop_
_entity_poly.entity_id
_entity_poly.type
_entity_poly.pdbx_seq_one_letter_code
_entity_poly.pdbx_strand_id
1 'polypeptide(L)'
;MRMTNYFIPTMRETPSEAETASHILMLRAGMIRKVAAGVYDLLPFGLRAIRKVENIIREEMNGAGAHETFLPSMIPSELWAETGRWQKYGKELLRIKDRHGHEFCYGPTHEEVMTDLVRREIKSYKQLPLNLYQIQTKFRDEIRPRFGMMRAREFMMKDAYSFHADEKSADEGYEKMFKAYQNIFRRSGLNFRSVEADTGNIGGSSSHEFMVLADTGEDTVVSCPKCDYASNLEKAESKSAANALSADSPPPTDVETPAQKTIEEVSAFLKISPERFIKTLVYSVNDGAEFVAVLVRGDCEVNEHKVKNKLGADSLELATFEKVRELVGASAGFVGPRGLKLKIVADELLRGIKNAVSGANKDGWHTTGIEEGRDFQPSVWADARNARKGDACARCGEDVLEFHRGIEVGHVFKLGTKYSKAMKAVYLDADGKEQTMVMGTYGVGVGRIVAAAVEQSHDDAGIIWPYAIAPFHAIILPLNVAKPEVAGPAERIAEELEKAGFEVLLDDRDERAGFKFNESDLFGIPIQVIVGEKGLKNGEVEIKVRKTGERIGVKLDAVPGKVL
;
A
#
# COMPACT_ATOMS: atom_id res chain seq x y z
N MET A 1 4.16 16.56 -30.90
CA MET A 1 3.22 15.43 -31.23
C MET A 1 1.88 15.99 -31.64
N ARG A 2 1.19 15.45 -32.69
CA ARG A 2 -0.12 15.93 -33.18
C ARG A 2 -1.24 15.00 -32.75
N MET A 3 -2.37 15.53 -32.26
CA MET A 3 -3.51 14.71 -31.81
C MET A 3 -4.17 13.93 -32.94
N THR A 4 -4.21 14.45 -34.15
CA THR A 4 -4.73 13.70 -35.32
C THR A 4 -3.97 12.39 -35.60
N ASN A 5 -2.72 12.29 -35.17
CA ASN A 5 -1.85 11.12 -35.35
C ASN A 5 -1.56 10.37 -34.04
N TYR A 6 -2.23 10.75 -32.94
CA TYR A 6 -1.97 10.16 -31.62
C TYR A 6 -3.21 9.46 -31.08
N PHE A 7 -3.07 8.22 -30.70
CA PHE A 7 -4.19 7.41 -30.21
C PHE A 7 -4.52 7.77 -28.76
N ILE A 8 -5.50 8.67 -28.57
CA ILE A 8 -6.08 9.03 -27.25
C ILE A 8 -7.59 8.89 -27.34
N PRO A 9 -8.16 7.69 -27.10
CA PRO A 9 -9.61 7.47 -27.14
C PRO A 9 -10.25 7.94 -25.82
N THR A 10 -10.73 9.17 -25.77
CA THR A 10 -11.44 9.73 -24.61
C THR A 10 -12.85 9.16 -24.47
N MET A 11 -13.40 9.20 -23.26
CA MET A 11 -14.77 8.81 -22.96
C MET A 11 -15.51 9.97 -22.29
N ARG A 12 -16.76 10.23 -22.73
CA ARG A 12 -17.60 11.28 -22.11
C ARG A 12 -18.23 10.80 -20.82
N GLU A 13 -18.73 9.58 -20.82
CA GLU A 13 -19.44 8.97 -19.70
C GLU A 13 -18.47 8.32 -18.72
N THR A 14 -18.86 8.30 -17.46
CA THR A 14 -18.14 7.56 -16.42
C THR A 14 -18.47 6.09 -16.54
N PRO A 15 -17.49 5.20 -16.71
CA PRO A 15 -17.72 3.76 -16.70
C PRO A 15 -18.32 3.29 -15.40
N SER A 16 -19.36 2.45 -15.47
CA SER A 16 -20.13 1.98 -14.31
C SER A 16 -19.34 1.17 -13.29
N GLU A 17 -18.23 0.57 -13.72
CA GLU A 17 -17.32 -0.20 -12.85
C GLU A 17 -16.25 0.64 -12.14
N ALA A 18 -16.14 1.93 -12.46
CA ALA A 18 -15.11 2.80 -11.88
C ALA A 18 -15.68 3.56 -10.68
N GLU A 19 -15.06 3.35 -9.52
CA GLU A 19 -15.54 3.89 -8.24
C GLU A 19 -14.69 5.07 -7.74
N THR A 20 -13.36 5.04 -7.96
CA THR A 20 -12.43 6.08 -7.50
C THR A 20 -12.13 7.10 -8.59
N ALA A 21 -11.78 8.33 -8.19
CA ALA A 21 -11.48 9.41 -9.12
C ALA A 21 -10.36 9.03 -10.11
N SER A 22 -9.29 8.41 -9.62
CA SER A 22 -8.19 7.95 -10.47
C SER A 22 -8.65 6.92 -11.50
N HIS A 23 -9.46 5.93 -11.12
CA HIS A 23 -9.97 4.91 -12.04
C HIS A 23 -10.86 5.53 -13.11
N ILE A 24 -11.79 6.41 -12.71
CA ILE A 24 -12.69 7.15 -13.61
C ILE A 24 -11.89 7.99 -14.61
N LEU A 25 -10.98 8.83 -14.11
CA LEU A 25 -10.24 9.78 -14.93
C LEU A 25 -9.24 9.08 -15.87
N MET A 26 -8.56 8.03 -15.41
CA MET A 26 -7.64 7.27 -16.26
C MET A 26 -8.37 6.55 -17.42
N LEU A 27 -9.58 6.04 -17.19
CA LEU A 27 -10.42 5.48 -18.25
C LEU A 27 -10.91 6.57 -19.21
N ARG A 28 -11.46 7.68 -18.67
CA ARG A 28 -12.01 8.78 -19.46
C ARG A 28 -10.94 9.49 -20.29
N ALA A 29 -9.76 9.72 -19.74
CA ALA A 29 -8.65 10.37 -20.44
C ALA A 29 -7.92 9.44 -21.45
N GLY A 30 -8.39 8.22 -21.66
CA GLY A 30 -7.77 7.29 -22.61
C GLY A 30 -6.37 6.84 -22.19
N MET A 31 -6.14 6.64 -20.90
CA MET A 31 -4.85 6.14 -20.37
C MET A 31 -4.83 4.63 -20.27
N ILE A 32 -5.94 4.03 -19.90
CA ILE A 32 -6.09 2.58 -19.72
C ILE A 32 -7.38 2.06 -20.35
N ARG A 33 -7.43 0.76 -20.65
CA ARG A 33 -8.65 0.01 -20.96
C ARG A 33 -8.64 -1.32 -20.24
N LYS A 34 -9.81 -1.74 -19.76
CA LYS A 34 -9.97 -2.99 -19.06
C LYS A 34 -10.05 -4.15 -20.05
N VAL A 35 -9.19 -5.14 -19.88
CA VAL A 35 -9.19 -6.41 -20.62
C VAL A 35 -9.95 -7.46 -19.81
N ALA A 36 -9.61 -7.56 -18.52
CA ALA A 36 -10.26 -8.46 -17.56
C ALA A 36 -10.26 -7.82 -16.17
N ALA A 37 -10.89 -8.45 -15.19
CA ALA A 37 -10.85 -7.96 -13.81
C ALA A 37 -9.40 -7.86 -13.31
N GLY A 38 -8.93 -6.63 -13.03
CA GLY A 38 -7.57 -6.35 -12.58
C GLY A 38 -6.48 -6.46 -13.66
N VAL A 39 -6.86 -6.54 -14.94
CA VAL A 39 -5.92 -6.57 -16.09
C VAL A 39 -6.30 -5.46 -17.06
N TYR A 40 -5.33 -4.58 -17.37
CA TYR A 40 -5.56 -3.37 -18.15
C TYR A 40 -4.53 -3.20 -19.27
N ASP A 41 -5.02 -2.78 -20.45
CA ASP A 41 -4.17 -2.19 -21.47
C ASP A 41 -3.67 -0.81 -20.99
N LEU A 42 -2.39 -0.54 -21.19
CA LEU A 42 -1.80 0.79 -21.07
C LEU A 42 -1.78 1.45 -22.44
N LEU A 43 -2.61 2.47 -22.62
CA LEU A 43 -2.67 3.21 -23.87
C LEU A 43 -1.52 4.24 -23.97
N PRO A 44 -1.21 4.79 -25.16
CA PRO A 44 -0.04 5.64 -25.35
C PRO A 44 0.07 6.81 -24.36
N PHE A 45 -1.06 7.47 -24.03
CA PHE A 45 -1.08 8.57 -23.07
C PHE A 45 -0.72 8.12 -21.65
N GLY A 46 -1.30 7.02 -21.19
CA GLY A 46 -0.99 6.44 -19.87
C GLY A 46 0.44 5.90 -19.79
N LEU A 47 0.90 5.23 -20.86
CA LEU A 47 2.25 4.68 -20.92
C LEU A 47 3.33 5.76 -20.81
N ARG A 48 3.09 6.98 -21.33
CA ARG A 48 4.04 8.11 -21.15
C ARG A 48 4.23 8.47 -19.69
N ALA A 49 3.14 8.58 -18.91
CA ALA A 49 3.23 8.84 -17.46
C ALA A 49 3.99 7.72 -16.74
N ILE A 50 3.70 6.45 -17.05
CA ILE A 50 4.42 5.29 -16.51
C ILE A 50 5.93 5.39 -16.80
N ARG A 51 6.32 5.68 -18.03
CA ARG A 51 7.73 5.79 -18.43
C ARG A 51 8.48 6.92 -17.70
N LYS A 52 7.80 8.04 -17.41
CA LYS A 52 8.39 9.10 -16.59
C LYS A 52 8.63 8.65 -15.15
N VAL A 53 7.68 7.95 -14.55
CA VAL A 53 7.86 7.36 -13.22
C VAL A 53 9.00 6.34 -13.23
N GLU A 54 9.07 5.46 -14.23
CA GLU A 54 10.18 4.50 -14.38
C GLU A 54 11.54 5.21 -14.48
N ASN A 55 11.62 6.32 -15.21
CA ASN A 55 12.87 7.07 -15.33
C ASN A 55 13.30 7.70 -13.99
N ILE A 56 12.36 8.31 -13.25
CA ILE A 56 12.62 8.79 -11.89
C ILE A 56 13.14 7.65 -11.00
N ILE A 57 12.51 6.48 -11.07
CA ILE A 57 12.93 5.30 -10.31
C ILE A 57 14.36 4.89 -10.69
N ARG A 58 14.69 4.79 -12.00
CA ARG A 58 16.04 4.43 -12.46
C ARG A 58 17.09 5.38 -11.97
N GLU A 59 16.83 6.69 -12.06
CA GLU A 59 17.76 7.72 -11.60
C GLU A 59 18.06 7.59 -10.10
N GLU A 60 17.02 7.43 -9.27
CA GLU A 60 17.20 7.29 -7.82
C GLU A 60 17.85 5.95 -7.43
N MET A 61 17.49 4.86 -8.10
CA MET A 61 18.08 3.54 -7.85
C MET A 61 19.57 3.51 -8.25
N ASN A 62 19.90 4.01 -9.43
CA ASN A 62 21.28 4.11 -9.91
C ASN A 62 22.10 5.05 -9.00
N GLY A 63 21.52 6.20 -8.60
CA GLY A 63 22.14 7.13 -7.66
C GLY A 63 22.39 6.53 -6.28
N ALA A 64 21.61 5.55 -5.86
CA ALA A 64 21.79 4.78 -4.63
C ALA A 64 22.78 3.62 -4.77
N GLY A 65 23.37 3.41 -5.96
CA GLY A 65 24.35 2.37 -6.26
C GLY A 65 23.75 0.99 -6.56
N ALA A 66 22.47 0.92 -6.91
CA ALA A 66 21.84 -0.31 -7.38
C ALA A 66 22.03 -0.49 -8.90
N HIS A 67 22.04 -1.73 -9.37
CA HIS A 67 22.22 -2.08 -10.77
C HIS A 67 20.96 -2.69 -11.36
N GLU A 68 20.51 -2.17 -12.53
CA GLU A 68 19.35 -2.71 -13.22
C GLU A 68 19.66 -4.08 -13.83
N THR A 69 18.76 -5.03 -13.65
CA THR A 69 18.77 -6.36 -14.24
C THR A 69 17.37 -6.70 -14.75
N PHE A 70 17.21 -7.82 -15.43
CA PHE A 70 15.90 -8.29 -15.89
C PHE A 70 15.81 -9.81 -15.75
N LEU A 71 14.91 -10.26 -14.88
CA LEU A 71 14.74 -11.65 -14.51
C LEU A 71 13.55 -12.29 -15.24
N PRO A 72 13.49 -13.64 -15.37
CA PRO A 72 12.33 -14.32 -15.93
C PRO A 72 11.06 -14.08 -15.10
N SER A 73 9.92 -13.87 -15.75
CA SER A 73 8.62 -13.81 -15.09
C SER A 73 8.04 -15.20 -14.78
N MET A 74 8.42 -16.22 -15.58
CA MET A 74 8.09 -17.62 -15.32
C MET A 74 9.15 -18.23 -14.42
N ILE A 75 8.76 -18.59 -13.20
CA ILE A 75 9.67 -19.04 -12.15
C ILE A 75 9.42 -20.52 -11.87
N PRO A 76 10.47 -21.39 -11.95
CA PRO A 76 10.36 -22.80 -11.57
C PRO A 76 9.90 -22.98 -10.11
N SER A 77 9.00 -23.94 -9.90
CA SER A 77 8.45 -24.24 -8.55
C SER A 77 9.52 -24.66 -7.55
N GLU A 78 10.63 -25.23 -8.00
CA GLU A 78 11.73 -25.72 -7.18
C GLU A 78 12.35 -24.59 -6.34
N LEU A 79 12.54 -23.40 -6.93
CA LEU A 79 13.10 -22.25 -6.22
C LEU A 79 12.17 -21.80 -5.08
N TRP A 80 10.86 -21.80 -5.31
CA TRP A 80 9.87 -21.46 -4.29
C TRP A 80 9.71 -22.55 -3.23
N ALA A 81 9.96 -23.82 -3.62
CA ALA A 81 9.96 -24.94 -2.68
C ALA A 81 11.14 -24.88 -1.70
N GLU A 82 12.34 -24.40 -2.13
CA GLU A 82 13.50 -24.22 -1.25
C GLU A 82 13.19 -23.31 -0.06
N THR A 83 12.40 -22.24 -0.27
CA THR A 83 11.99 -21.30 0.79
C THR A 83 10.72 -21.73 1.53
N GLY A 84 10.07 -22.80 1.07
CA GLY A 84 8.76 -23.29 1.58
C GLY A 84 7.59 -22.39 1.16
N ARG A 85 7.81 -21.34 0.36
CA ARG A 85 6.74 -20.42 -0.07
C ARG A 85 5.83 -21.02 -1.11
N TRP A 86 6.25 -22.06 -1.84
CA TRP A 86 5.38 -22.76 -2.79
C TRP A 86 4.05 -23.20 -2.16
N GLN A 87 4.09 -23.70 -0.93
CA GLN A 87 2.92 -24.13 -0.18
C GLN A 87 2.27 -22.99 0.61
N LYS A 88 3.09 -22.09 1.21
CA LYS A 88 2.63 -21.09 2.18
C LYS A 88 2.06 -19.81 1.54
N TYR A 89 2.41 -19.47 0.30
CA TYR A 89 1.98 -18.21 -0.33
C TYR A 89 0.47 -18.11 -0.60
N GLY A 90 -0.20 -19.26 -0.61
CA GLY A 90 -1.64 -19.30 -0.76
C GLY A 90 -2.14 -19.24 -2.21
N LYS A 91 -3.40 -18.81 -2.38
CA LYS A 91 -4.13 -18.84 -3.66
C LYS A 91 -3.75 -17.70 -4.60
N GLU A 92 -3.11 -16.66 -4.09
CA GLU A 92 -2.66 -15.53 -4.91
C GLU A 92 -1.47 -15.87 -5.84
N LEU A 93 -0.80 -17.00 -5.58
CA LEU A 93 0.26 -17.50 -6.45
C LEU A 93 -0.34 -18.18 -7.68
N LEU A 94 -0.20 -17.56 -8.86
CA LEU A 94 -0.62 -18.17 -10.13
C LEU A 94 0.32 -19.29 -10.51
N ARG A 95 -0.10 -20.55 -10.29
CA ARG A 95 0.65 -21.76 -10.63
C ARG A 95 0.30 -22.22 -12.04
N ILE A 96 1.33 -22.59 -12.79
CA ILE A 96 1.23 -22.95 -14.22
C ILE A 96 1.96 -24.26 -14.43
N LYS A 97 1.47 -25.10 -15.34
CA LYS A 97 2.18 -26.29 -15.83
C LYS A 97 2.53 -26.12 -17.29
N ASP A 98 3.78 -26.45 -17.63
CA ASP A 98 4.19 -26.51 -19.03
C ASP A 98 3.64 -27.79 -19.73
N ARG A 99 3.90 -27.92 -21.05
CA ARG A 99 3.46 -29.08 -21.82
C ARG A 99 4.08 -30.40 -21.36
N HIS A 100 5.18 -30.37 -20.61
CA HIS A 100 5.88 -31.53 -20.08
C HIS A 100 5.49 -31.85 -18.62
N GLY A 101 4.61 -31.05 -18.04
CA GLY A 101 4.13 -31.21 -16.66
C GLY A 101 5.01 -30.56 -15.59
N HIS A 102 6.06 -29.81 -15.96
CA HIS A 102 6.85 -29.05 -14.99
C HIS A 102 6.02 -27.91 -14.41
N GLU A 103 6.16 -27.70 -13.11
CA GLU A 103 5.43 -26.66 -12.38
C GLU A 103 6.22 -25.35 -12.35
N PHE A 104 5.52 -24.26 -12.62
CA PHE A 104 6.01 -22.90 -12.58
C PHE A 104 5.01 -22.02 -11.85
N CYS A 105 5.43 -20.82 -11.46
CA CYS A 105 4.51 -19.72 -11.16
C CYS A 105 4.83 -18.50 -12.03
N TYR A 106 3.82 -17.68 -12.27
CA TYR A 106 4.06 -16.31 -12.74
C TYR A 106 4.49 -15.47 -11.54
N GLY A 107 5.66 -14.84 -11.62
CA GLY A 107 6.32 -14.20 -10.49
C GLY A 107 5.51 -13.06 -9.84
N PRO A 108 4.98 -13.22 -8.63
CA PRO A 108 4.40 -12.10 -7.86
C PRO A 108 5.48 -11.24 -7.22
N THR A 109 6.69 -11.77 -7.07
CA THR A 109 7.91 -11.19 -6.51
C THR A 109 9.10 -12.11 -6.86
N HIS A 110 10.36 -11.69 -6.67
CA HIS A 110 11.53 -12.40 -7.20
C HIS A 110 12.64 -12.64 -6.16
N GLU A 111 12.34 -12.72 -4.85
CA GLU A 111 13.32 -13.02 -3.82
C GLU A 111 14.12 -14.28 -4.16
N GLU A 112 13.42 -15.36 -4.52
CA GLU A 112 14.04 -16.66 -4.81
C GLU A 112 14.91 -16.61 -6.06
N VAL A 113 14.43 -16.00 -7.14
CA VAL A 113 15.16 -15.92 -8.41
C VAL A 113 16.42 -15.09 -8.27
N MET A 114 16.32 -13.96 -7.57
CA MET A 114 17.47 -13.09 -7.33
C MET A 114 18.48 -13.75 -6.41
N THR A 115 18.02 -14.44 -5.36
CA THR A 115 18.90 -15.20 -4.46
C THR A 115 19.60 -16.33 -5.20
N ASP A 116 18.92 -17.03 -6.11
CA ASP A 116 19.51 -18.08 -6.95
C ASP A 116 20.59 -17.52 -7.89
N LEU A 117 20.34 -16.38 -8.51
CA LEU A 117 21.35 -15.68 -9.31
C LEU A 117 22.57 -15.36 -8.47
N VAL A 118 22.38 -14.70 -7.32
CA VAL A 118 23.48 -14.20 -6.47
C VAL A 118 24.28 -15.35 -5.84
N ARG A 119 23.63 -16.43 -5.36
CA ARG A 119 24.37 -17.59 -4.78
C ARG A 119 25.27 -18.29 -5.80
N ARG A 120 24.97 -18.19 -7.08
CA ARG A 120 25.82 -18.76 -8.15
C ARG A 120 27.01 -17.88 -8.50
N GLU A 121 26.84 -16.55 -8.44
CA GLU A 121 27.83 -15.58 -8.93
C GLU A 121 28.74 -15.01 -7.84
N ILE A 122 28.21 -14.78 -6.61
CA ILE A 122 28.94 -14.18 -5.51
C ILE A 122 29.58 -15.25 -4.65
N LYS A 123 30.92 -15.17 -4.49
CA LYS A 123 31.72 -16.14 -3.75
C LYS A 123 32.57 -15.53 -2.64
N SER A 124 32.77 -14.22 -2.62
CA SER A 124 33.66 -13.54 -1.70
C SER A 124 33.05 -12.29 -1.11
N TYR A 125 33.35 -11.98 0.15
CA TYR A 125 32.97 -10.75 0.81
C TYR A 125 33.38 -9.48 0.05
N LYS A 126 34.42 -9.54 -0.79
CA LYS A 126 34.87 -8.40 -1.62
C LYS A 126 33.85 -7.99 -2.69
N GLN A 127 32.88 -8.86 -3.01
CA GLN A 127 31.82 -8.61 -3.97
C GLN A 127 30.56 -8.04 -3.32
N LEU A 128 30.55 -7.88 -2.00
CA LEU A 128 29.47 -7.33 -1.18
C LEU A 128 29.85 -5.92 -0.67
N PRO A 129 28.88 -5.01 -0.43
CA PRO A 129 27.46 -5.20 -0.66
C PRO A 129 27.08 -5.13 -2.15
N LEU A 130 26.01 -5.82 -2.53
CA LEU A 130 25.44 -5.81 -3.87
C LEU A 130 23.96 -5.46 -3.79
N ASN A 131 23.46 -4.58 -4.68
CA ASN A 131 22.04 -4.28 -4.83
C ASN A 131 21.65 -4.38 -6.30
N LEU A 132 20.71 -5.27 -6.59
CA LEU A 132 20.19 -5.50 -7.94
C LEU A 132 18.69 -5.16 -7.98
N TYR A 133 18.22 -4.52 -9.05
CA TYR A 133 16.80 -4.21 -9.22
C TYR A 133 16.33 -4.49 -10.64
N GLN A 134 15.01 -4.61 -10.78
CA GLN A 134 14.34 -4.68 -12.07
C GLN A 134 13.06 -3.86 -12.07
N ILE A 135 12.58 -3.49 -13.26
CA ILE A 135 11.24 -2.97 -13.47
C ILE A 135 10.54 -3.96 -14.40
N GLN A 136 9.55 -4.69 -13.88
CA GLN A 136 8.94 -5.80 -14.59
C GLN A 136 7.49 -5.99 -14.18
N THR A 137 6.72 -6.63 -15.07
CA THR A 137 5.35 -7.07 -14.81
C THR A 137 5.33 -8.18 -13.77
N LYS A 138 4.42 -8.04 -12.80
CA LYS A 138 4.09 -9.04 -11.77
C LYS A 138 2.64 -9.45 -11.92
N PHE A 139 2.33 -10.65 -11.41
CA PHE A 139 0.97 -11.12 -11.32
C PHE A 139 0.68 -11.64 -9.91
N ARG A 140 -0.41 -11.16 -9.33
CA ARG A 140 -1.00 -11.68 -8.09
C ARG A 140 -2.46 -11.98 -8.34
N ASP A 141 -2.89 -13.22 -8.10
CA ASP A 141 -4.28 -13.63 -8.31
C ASP A 141 -5.20 -13.07 -7.21
N GLU A 142 -5.24 -11.74 -7.18
CA GLU A 142 -6.02 -10.96 -6.23
C GLU A 142 -7.49 -11.32 -6.31
N ILE A 143 -8.10 -11.67 -5.18
CA ILE A 143 -9.48 -12.16 -5.11
C ILE A 143 -10.50 -11.07 -5.45
N ARG A 144 -10.17 -9.80 -5.13
CA ARG A 144 -11.04 -8.62 -5.37
C ARG A 144 -10.24 -7.47 -5.96
N PRO A 145 -9.83 -7.57 -7.23
CA PRO A 145 -9.18 -6.45 -7.90
C PRO A 145 -10.19 -5.30 -8.05
N ARG A 146 -9.77 -4.08 -7.68
CA ARG A 146 -10.62 -2.89 -7.70
C ARG A 146 -9.79 -1.62 -7.86
N PHE A 147 -10.45 -0.50 -8.11
CA PHE A 147 -9.82 0.83 -8.20
C PHE A 147 -8.77 0.94 -9.31
N GLY A 148 -9.01 0.25 -10.45
CA GLY A 148 -8.13 0.33 -11.62
C GLY A 148 -6.70 -0.15 -11.32
N MET A 149 -5.70 0.70 -11.57
CA MET A 149 -4.29 0.37 -11.38
C MET A 149 -3.84 0.39 -9.91
N MET A 150 -4.68 0.80 -8.97
CA MET A 150 -4.30 0.77 -7.54
C MET A 150 -4.22 -0.65 -7.00
N ARG A 151 -5.17 -1.53 -7.39
CA ARG A 151 -5.22 -2.92 -6.96
C ARG A 151 -5.54 -3.84 -8.13
N ALA A 152 -4.58 -3.92 -9.05
CA ALA A 152 -4.63 -4.77 -10.23
C ALA A 152 -4.04 -6.14 -9.95
N ARG A 153 -4.41 -7.15 -10.76
CA ARG A 153 -3.80 -8.49 -10.75
C ARG A 153 -2.47 -8.51 -11.50
N GLU A 154 -2.45 -7.88 -12.66
CA GLU A 154 -1.24 -7.68 -13.46
C GLU A 154 -0.80 -6.23 -13.34
N PHE A 155 0.43 -6.00 -12.93
CA PHE A 155 0.94 -4.66 -12.67
C PHE A 155 2.46 -4.58 -12.81
N MET A 156 2.94 -3.39 -13.08
CA MET A 156 4.36 -3.10 -13.21
C MET A 156 4.95 -2.73 -11.84
N MET A 157 6.01 -3.43 -11.43
CA MET A 157 6.71 -3.21 -10.17
C MET A 157 8.19 -2.99 -10.42
N LYS A 158 8.79 -2.02 -9.71
CA LYS A 158 10.22 -2.03 -9.44
C LYS A 158 10.45 -2.84 -8.17
N ASP A 159 11.19 -3.88 -8.27
CA ASP A 159 11.66 -4.70 -7.14
C ASP A 159 13.18 -4.74 -7.12
N ALA A 160 13.75 -4.49 -5.93
CA ALA A 160 15.18 -4.51 -5.68
C ALA A 160 15.51 -5.44 -4.52
N TYR A 161 16.72 -5.97 -4.57
CA TYR A 161 17.21 -6.96 -3.62
C TYR A 161 18.67 -6.65 -3.29
N SER A 162 18.96 -6.46 -2.01
CA SER A 162 20.32 -6.21 -1.56
C SER A 162 20.89 -7.40 -0.80
N PHE A 163 22.20 -7.57 -0.92
CA PHE A 163 22.97 -8.64 -0.29
C PHE A 163 24.19 -8.04 0.41
N HIS A 164 24.39 -8.44 1.65
CA HIS A 164 25.37 -7.85 2.56
C HIS A 164 26.13 -8.92 3.32
N ALA A 165 27.35 -8.56 3.76
CA ALA A 165 28.16 -9.43 4.58
C ALA A 165 27.69 -9.49 6.04
N ASP A 166 27.09 -8.41 6.54
CA ASP A 166 26.65 -8.30 7.93
C ASP A 166 25.43 -7.38 8.09
N GLU A 167 24.85 -7.37 9.28
CA GLU A 167 23.66 -6.57 9.62
C GLU A 167 23.95 -5.06 9.52
N LYS A 168 25.16 -4.59 9.87
CA LYS A 168 25.52 -3.18 9.79
C LYS A 168 25.49 -2.70 8.34
N SER A 169 26.10 -3.46 7.43
CA SER A 169 26.05 -3.17 6.01
C SER A 169 24.62 -3.21 5.46
N ALA A 170 23.80 -4.16 5.96
CA ALA A 170 22.39 -4.24 5.58
C ALA A 170 21.60 -3.03 6.07
N ASP A 171 21.86 -2.52 7.27
CA ASP A 171 21.26 -1.30 7.79
C ASP A 171 21.62 -0.07 6.95
N GLU A 172 22.90 0.08 6.58
CA GLU A 172 23.35 1.16 5.69
C GLU A 172 22.68 1.07 4.30
N GLY A 173 22.54 -0.15 3.76
CA GLY A 173 21.81 -0.41 2.51
C GLY A 173 20.33 -0.06 2.61
N TYR A 174 19.70 -0.42 3.71
CA TYR A 174 18.32 -0.10 3.99
C TYR A 174 18.05 1.42 4.02
N GLU A 175 18.88 2.17 4.75
CA GLU A 175 18.76 3.62 4.84
C GLU A 175 18.95 4.31 3.48
N LYS A 176 19.88 3.82 2.64
CA LYS A 176 20.03 4.31 1.26
C LYS A 176 18.77 4.08 0.43
N MET A 177 18.17 2.89 0.52
CA MET A 177 16.94 2.57 -0.19
C MET A 177 15.75 3.37 0.35
N PHE A 178 15.64 3.52 1.66
CA PHE A 178 14.60 4.34 2.29
C PHE A 178 14.64 5.80 1.77
N LYS A 179 15.82 6.39 1.71
CA LYS A 179 16.03 7.74 1.17
C LYS A 179 15.73 7.82 -0.33
N ALA A 180 16.15 6.83 -1.11
CA ALA A 180 15.85 6.77 -2.56
C ALA A 180 14.33 6.74 -2.79
N TYR A 181 13.57 5.98 -1.99
CA TYR A 181 12.11 5.92 -2.07
C TYR A 181 11.45 7.26 -1.73
N GLN A 182 11.91 7.92 -0.67
CA GLN A 182 11.42 9.27 -0.34
C GLN A 182 11.63 10.24 -1.53
N ASN A 183 12.76 10.14 -2.21
CA ASN A 183 13.05 10.96 -3.39
C ASN A 183 12.15 10.59 -4.57
N ILE A 184 11.96 9.30 -4.86
CA ILE A 184 11.06 8.83 -5.92
C ILE A 184 9.66 9.44 -5.74
N PHE A 185 9.08 9.32 -4.56
CA PHE A 185 7.72 9.80 -4.31
C PHE A 185 7.63 11.33 -4.29
N ARG A 186 8.62 12.02 -3.70
CA ARG A 186 8.70 13.48 -3.73
C ARG A 186 8.83 14.01 -5.15
N ARG A 187 9.73 13.44 -5.96
CA ARG A 187 9.92 13.81 -7.38
C ARG A 187 8.68 13.50 -8.23
N SER A 188 7.93 12.45 -7.88
CA SER A 188 6.64 12.14 -8.50
C SER A 188 5.52 13.09 -8.06
N GLY A 189 5.78 14.05 -7.16
CA GLY A 189 4.82 15.05 -6.69
C GLY A 189 3.79 14.51 -5.69
N LEU A 190 4.05 13.38 -5.02
CA LEU A 190 3.14 12.77 -4.06
C LEU A 190 3.27 13.38 -2.66
N ASN A 191 2.14 13.58 -1.99
CA ASN A 191 2.07 13.81 -0.55
C ASN A 191 1.96 12.45 0.15
N PHE A 192 3.01 12.04 0.84
CA PHE A 192 3.10 10.70 1.45
C PHE A 192 3.65 10.74 2.87
N ARG A 193 3.44 9.64 3.59
CA ARG A 193 4.05 9.34 4.88
C ARG A 193 4.83 8.03 4.79
N SER A 194 6.02 8.00 5.40
CA SER A 194 6.72 6.74 5.67
C SER A 194 6.21 6.21 6.99
N VAL A 195 5.71 4.98 7.02
CA VAL A 195 5.09 4.40 8.20
C VAL A 195 5.76 3.07 8.55
N GLU A 196 5.92 2.81 9.83
CA GLU A 196 6.35 1.49 10.30
C GLU A 196 5.27 0.45 9.97
N ALA A 197 5.68 -0.71 9.47
CA ALA A 197 4.77 -1.75 9.02
C ALA A 197 5.13 -3.14 9.56
N ASP A 198 4.15 -4.05 9.57
CA ASP A 198 4.41 -5.47 9.78
C ASP A 198 5.08 -6.07 8.54
N THR A 199 5.92 -7.08 8.73
CA THR A 199 6.66 -7.71 7.63
C THR A 199 5.85 -8.75 6.86
N GLY A 200 4.70 -9.15 7.34
CA GLY A 200 3.75 -10.07 6.68
C GLY A 200 4.38 -11.36 6.16
N ASN A 201 3.90 -11.81 5.00
CA ASN A 201 4.37 -13.02 4.32
C ASN A 201 5.80 -12.92 3.78
N ILE A 202 6.30 -11.71 3.54
CA ILE A 202 7.68 -11.48 3.13
C ILE A 202 8.62 -11.87 4.27
N GLY A 203 8.27 -11.47 5.50
CA GLY A 203 9.04 -11.71 6.72
C GLY A 203 10.25 -10.79 6.84
N GLY A 204 11.06 -11.01 7.86
CA GLY A 204 12.19 -10.15 8.21
C GLY A 204 12.02 -9.53 9.59
N SER A 205 12.92 -8.61 9.96
CA SER A 205 12.94 -8.00 11.30
C SER A 205 12.29 -6.62 11.38
N SER A 206 12.18 -5.91 10.25
CA SER A 206 11.62 -4.55 10.20
C SER A 206 11.21 -4.18 8.79
N SER A 207 10.17 -3.37 8.66
CA SER A 207 9.76 -2.81 7.38
C SER A 207 9.14 -1.42 7.53
N HIS A 208 9.16 -0.66 6.43
CA HIS A 208 8.44 0.61 6.30
C HIS A 208 7.67 0.63 4.98
N GLU A 209 6.43 1.08 5.08
CA GLU A 209 5.59 1.40 3.93
C GLU A 209 5.61 2.90 3.63
N PHE A 210 5.41 3.22 2.35
CA PHE A 210 5.24 4.60 1.90
C PHE A 210 3.79 4.76 1.47
N MET A 211 3.05 5.51 2.29
CA MET A 211 1.61 5.70 2.17
C MET A 211 1.28 7.06 1.60
N VAL A 212 0.66 7.09 0.44
CA VAL A 212 0.08 8.30 -0.14
C VAL A 212 -1.25 8.57 0.55
N LEU A 213 -1.40 9.74 1.16
CA LEU A 213 -2.62 10.09 1.90
C LEU A 213 -3.74 10.44 0.90
N ALA A 214 -4.83 9.66 0.93
CA ALA A 214 -6.01 9.84 0.09
C ALA A 214 -7.23 9.20 0.75
N ASP A 215 -8.38 9.87 0.70
CA ASP A 215 -9.62 9.40 1.35
C ASP A 215 -10.11 8.04 0.80
N THR A 216 -9.77 7.73 -0.44
CA THR A 216 -10.06 6.46 -1.11
C THR A 216 -9.03 5.36 -0.82
N GLY A 217 -7.99 5.65 -0.02
CA GLY A 217 -7.00 4.65 0.37
C GLY A 217 -7.62 3.44 1.07
N GLU A 218 -7.07 2.25 0.84
CA GLU A 218 -7.57 1.02 1.45
C GLU A 218 -7.03 0.82 2.86
N ASP A 219 -5.80 1.28 3.12
CA ASP A 219 -5.10 1.05 4.37
C ASP A 219 -5.32 2.21 5.35
N THR A 220 -5.19 1.90 6.63
CA THR A 220 -5.28 2.89 7.69
C THR A 220 -3.88 3.25 8.18
N VAL A 221 -3.54 4.52 8.07
CA VAL A 221 -2.33 5.12 8.62
C VAL A 221 -2.66 5.73 9.98
N VAL A 222 -1.92 5.35 11.01
CA VAL A 222 -2.00 5.88 12.36
C VAL A 222 -0.79 6.77 12.59
N SER A 223 -0.99 8.03 12.96
CA SER A 223 0.11 8.98 13.16
C SER A 223 -0.10 9.84 14.41
N CYS A 224 1.01 10.38 14.92
CA CYS A 224 0.97 11.36 15.99
C CYS A 224 1.13 12.77 15.40
N PRO A 225 0.29 13.75 15.78
CA PRO A 225 0.45 15.12 15.31
C PRO A 225 1.64 15.87 15.94
N LYS A 226 2.19 15.36 17.07
CA LYS A 226 3.29 16.02 17.81
C LYS A 226 4.66 15.43 17.56
N CYS A 227 4.77 14.14 17.28
CA CYS A 227 6.06 13.51 17.01
C CYS A 227 6.06 12.83 15.64
N ASP A 228 7.19 12.25 15.26
CA ASP A 228 7.39 11.56 13.98
C ASP A 228 6.78 10.15 13.93
N TYR A 229 6.06 9.72 14.97
CA TYR A 229 5.43 8.41 14.99
C TYR A 229 4.36 8.29 13.91
N ALA A 230 4.55 7.32 13.03
CA ALA A 230 3.55 6.89 12.06
C ALA A 230 3.68 5.38 11.81
N SER A 231 2.57 4.69 11.71
CA SER A 231 2.50 3.24 11.51
C SER A 231 1.26 2.86 10.71
N ASN A 232 1.27 1.70 10.06
CA ASN A 232 0.02 1.10 9.60
C ASN A 232 -0.76 0.54 10.80
N LEU A 233 -2.07 0.28 10.62
CA LEU A 233 -2.93 -0.18 11.72
C LEU A 233 -2.47 -1.52 12.31
N GLU A 234 -1.90 -2.39 11.50
CA GLU A 234 -1.45 -3.72 11.90
C GLU A 234 -0.34 -3.67 12.95
N LYS A 235 0.55 -2.67 12.84
CA LYS A 235 1.68 -2.47 13.75
C LYS A 235 1.45 -1.34 14.76
N ALA A 236 0.42 -0.51 14.57
CA ALA A 236 0.21 0.68 15.38
C ALA A 236 0.13 0.38 16.88
N GLU A 237 1.07 0.92 17.64
CA GLU A 237 1.11 0.84 19.09
C GLU A 237 0.41 2.04 19.72
N SER A 238 -0.23 1.82 20.87
CA SER A 238 -0.87 2.88 21.63
C SER A 238 -0.60 2.73 23.12
N LYS A 239 -0.49 3.86 23.83
CA LYS A 239 -0.52 3.84 25.29
C LYS A 239 -1.97 3.69 25.74
N SER A 240 -2.22 2.62 26.46
CA SER A 240 -3.49 2.43 27.13
C SER A 240 -3.58 3.37 28.34
N ALA A 241 -4.64 4.18 28.39
CA ALA A 241 -4.97 4.86 29.66
C ALA A 241 -5.33 3.77 30.69
N ALA A 242 -4.82 3.91 31.91
CA ALA A 242 -5.20 3.02 33.00
C ALA A 242 -6.73 2.94 33.10
N ASN A 243 -7.25 1.74 33.34
CA ASN A 243 -8.70 1.52 33.45
C ASN A 243 -9.27 2.36 34.62
N ALA A 244 -9.94 3.45 34.31
CA ALA A 244 -10.60 4.29 35.30
C ALA A 244 -11.89 3.68 35.90
N LEU A 245 -12.19 2.44 35.53
CA LEU A 245 -13.40 1.70 35.95
C LEU A 245 -13.20 1.05 37.33
N SER A 246 -12.85 1.83 38.33
CA SER A 246 -12.74 1.38 39.73
C SER A 246 -14.09 1.43 40.45
N ALA A 247 -15.03 0.58 40.03
CA ALA A 247 -16.20 0.28 40.84
C ALA A 247 -15.93 -0.93 41.74
N ASP A 248 -16.57 -1.02 42.90
CA ASP A 248 -16.63 -2.26 43.66
C ASP A 248 -17.15 -3.37 42.78
N SER A 249 -16.50 -4.52 42.80
CA SER A 249 -16.88 -5.66 41.97
C SER A 249 -17.75 -6.64 42.77
N PRO A 250 -19.06 -6.74 42.47
CA PRO A 250 -19.92 -7.72 43.12
C PRO A 250 -19.45 -9.13 42.78
N PRO A 251 -19.91 -10.15 43.52
CA PRO A 251 -19.67 -11.54 43.11
C PRO A 251 -20.17 -11.83 41.70
N PRO A 252 -19.45 -12.66 40.92
CA PRO A 252 -19.85 -12.97 39.56
C PRO A 252 -21.23 -13.65 39.54
N THR A 253 -22.13 -13.15 38.69
CA THR A 253 -23.51 -13.62 38.58
C THR A 253 -23.84 -13.90 37.12
N ASP A 254 -24.34 -15.10 36.84
CA ASP A 254 -24.76 -15.46 35.49
C ASP A 254 -26.16 -14.90 35.19
N VAL A 255 -26.31 -14.32 34.02
CA VAL A 255 -27.53 -13.67 33.51
C VAL A 255 -27.92 -14.30 32.19
N GLU A 256 -29.17 -14.63 32.04
CA GLU A 256 -29.71 -15.24 30.83
C GLU A 256 -29.79 -14.20 29.70
N THR A 257 -29.22 -14.52 28.54
CA THR A 257 -29.17 -13.69 27.33
C THR A 257 -29.40 -14.54 26.08
N PRO A 258 -30.58 -15.13 25.90
CA PRO A 258 -30.80 -16.28 25.03
C PRO A 258 -30.63 -15.98 23.53
N ALA A 259 -30.80 -14.75 23.10
CA ALA A 259 -30.72 -14.35 21.70
C ALA A 259 -29.54 -13.41 21.39
N GLN A 260 -28.82 -12.95 22.40
CA GLN A 260 -27.77 -11.95 22.28
C GLN A 260 -26.39 -12.61 22.22
N LYS A 261 -25.64 -12.37 21.14
CA LYS A 261 -24.30 -12.98 20.89
C LYS A 261 -23.20 -11.96 20.69
N THR A 262 -23.53 -10.79 20.13
CA THR A 262 -22.54 -9.74 19.90
C THR A 262 -22.47 -8.79 21.10
N ILE A 263 -21.35 -8.09 21.23
CA ILE A 263 -21.17 -7.09 22.30
C ILE A 263 -22.28 -6.03 22.25
N GLU A 264 -22.64 -5.59 21.06
CA GLU A 264 -23.69 -4.58 20.84
C GLU A 264 -25.06 -5.08 21.33
N GLU A 265 -25.42 -6.32 20.99
CA GLU A 265 -26.69 -6.91 21.38
C GLU A 265 -26.76 -7.09 22.92
N VAL A 266 -25.68 -7.64 23.53
CA VAL A 266 -25.65 -7.88 24.99
C VAL A 266 -25.57 -6.55 25.74
N SER A 267 -24.81 -5.57 25.24
CA SER A 267 -24.70 -4.22 25.78
C SER A 267 -26.07 -3.52 25.83
N ALA A 268 -26.82 -3.59 24.71
CA ALA A 268 -28.17 -3.02 24.64
C ALA A 268 -29.15 -3.72 25.57
N PHE A 269 -29.10 -5.07 25.66
CA PHE A 269 -29.95 -5.88 26.50
C PHE A 269 -29.73 -5.64 28.01
N LEU A 270 -28.47 -5.65 28.43
CA LEU A 270 -28.11 -5.42 29.83
C LEU A 270 -28.04 -3.94 30.22
N LYS A 271 -28.10 -3.04 29.24
CA LYS A 271 -27.90 -1.57 29.42
C LYS A 271 -26.57 -1.22 30.07
N ILE A 272 -25.51 -1.93 29.67
CA ILE A 272 -24.14 -1.77 30.15
C ILE A 272 -23.26 -1.35 28.97
N SER A 273 -22.41 -0.32 29.15
CA SER A 273 -21.51 0.18 28.10
C SER A 273 -20.56 -0.91 27.59
N PRO A 274 -20.27 -1.00 26.28
CA PRO A 274 -19.32 -1.95 25.68
C PRO A 274 -17.93 -1.96 26.33
N GLU A 275 -17.50 -0.83 26.88
CA GLU A 275 -16.22 -0.69 27.58
C GLU A 275 -16.12 -1.55 28.85
N ARG A 276 -17.23 -2.02 29.37
CA ARG A 276 -17.31 -2.88 30.55
C ARG A 276 -17.37 -4.38 30.20
N PHE A 277 -17.22 -4.71 28.94
CA PHE A 277 -17.24 -6.10 28.48
C PHE A 277 -15.81 -6.61 28.25
N ILE A 278 -15.63 -7.90 28.47
CA ILE A 278 -14.46 -8.66 28.05
C ILE A 278 -14.89 -9.54 26.87
N LYS A 279 -14.42 -9.18 25.66
CA LYS A 279 -14.57 -9.98 24.46
C LYS A 279 -13.49 -11.07 24.47
N THR A 280 -13.90 -12.33 24.38
CA THR A 280 -13.00 -13.49 24.39
C THR A 280 -13.09 -14.21 23.05
N LEU A 281 -11.97 -14.28 22.32
CA LEU A 281 -11.84 -14.97 21.04
C LEU A 281 -10.83 -16.11 21.17
N VAL A 282 -11.12 -17.26 20.57
CA VAL A 282 -10.23 -18.42 20.58
C VAL A 282 -9.49 -18.51 19.26
N TYR A 283 -8.18 -18.61 19.31
CA TYR A 283 -7.29 -18.71 18.14
C TYR A 283 -6.55 -20.03 18.12
N SER A 284 -6.37 -20.56 16.92
CA SER A 284 -5.47 -21.64 16.57
C SER A 284 -4.08 -21.06 16.31
N VAL A 285 -3.06 -21.60 16.93
CA VAL A 285 -1.65 -21.20 16.80
C VAL A 285 -0.90 -22.31 16.07
N ASN A 286 -0.08 -21.94 15.09
CA ASN A 286 0.77 -22.86 14.31
C ASN A 286 -0.02 -24.06 13.77
N ASP A 287 -1.07 -23.75 12.97
CA ASP A 287 -1.92 -24.74 12.29
C ASP A 287 -2.56 -25.78 13.21
N GLY A 288 -2.95 -25.36 14.41
CA GLY A 288 -3.64 -26.20 15.39
C GLY A 288 -2.73 -26.89 16.42
N ALA A 289 -1.45 -26.56 16.46
CA ALA A 289 -0.53 -27.10 17.47
C ALA A 289 -0.89 -26.66 18.90
N GLU A 290 -1.43 -25.44 19.07
CA GLU A 290 -1.93 -24.89 20.33
C GLU A 290 -3.19 -24.06 20.08
N PHE A 291 -4.05 -23.92 21.12
CA PHE A 291 -5.18 -22.99 21.11
C PHE A 291 -5.06 -22.02 22.27
N VAL A 292 -5.29 -20.73 22.00
CA VAL A 292 -5.21 -19.65 22.98
C VAL A 292 -6.50 -18.85 23.00
N ALA A 293 -6.85 -18.31 24.16
CA ALA A 293 -7.92 -17.34 24.29
C ALA A 293 -7.33 -15.94 24.32
N VAL A 294 -7.75 -15.07 23.40
CA VAL A 294 -7.34 -13.67 23.35
C VAL A 294 -8.49 -12.82 23.90
N LEU A 295 -8.17 -12.02 24.90
CA LEU A 295 -9.10 -11.14 25.59
C LEU A 295 -8.82 -9.69 25.23
N VAL A 296 -9.84 -8.98 24.75
CA VAL A 296 -9.82 -7.52 24.58
C VAL A 296 -11.04 -6.89 25.23
N ARG A 297 -10.99 -5.60 25.47
CA ARG A 297 -12.17 -4.85 25.97
C ARG A 297 -13.27 -4.87 24.90
N GLY A 298 -14.54 -4.91 25.29
CA GLY A 298 -15.66 -5.13 24.39
C GLY A 298 -15.78 -4.15 23.22
N ASP A 299 -15.32 -2.90 23.41
CA ASP A 299 -15.27 -1.85 22.38
C ASP A 299 -14.01 -1.89 21.48
N CYS A 300 -13.17 -2.92 21.64
CA CYS A 300 -11.93 -3.09 20.89
C CYS A 300 -11.99 -4.29 19.95
N GLU A 301 -11.18 -4.23 18.87
CA GLU A 301 -10.93 -5.36 17.97
C GLU A 301 -9.54 -5.94 18.22
N VAL A 302 -9.44 -7.28 18.14
CA VAL A 302 -8.15 -7.97 18.25
C VAL A 302 -7.27 -7.62 17.04
N ASN A 303 -6.00 -7.38 17.32
CA ASN A 303 -4.95 -7.28 16.32
C ASN A 303 -4.18 -8.59 16.24
N GLU A 304 -4.50 -9.42 15.26
CA GLU A 304 -3.92 -10.75 15.10
C GLU A 304 -2.41 -10.71 14.87
N HIS A 305 -1.90 -9.69 14.16
CA HIS A 305 -0.47 -9.51 13.91
C HIS A 305 0.31 -9.28 15.20
N LYS A 306 -0.19 -8.40 16.07
CA LYS A 306 0.44 -8.13 17.38
C LYS A 306 0.41 -9.37 18.29
N VAL A 307 -0.73 -10.06 18.34
CA VAL A 307 -0.87 -11.30 19.13
C VAL A 307 0.06 -12.39 18.61
N LYS A 308 0.11 -12.61 17.29
CA LYS A 308 1.02 -13.55 16.64
C LYS A 308 2.47 -13.27 16.99
N ASN A 309 2.91 -12.02 16.83
CA ASN A 309 4.28 -11.58 17.14
C ASN A 309 4.61 -11.75 18.63
N LYS A 310 3.66 -11.43 19.52
CA LYS A 310 3.83 -11.59 20.98
C LYS A 310 3.99 -13.05 21.39
N LEU A 311 3.31 -13.96 20.70
CA LEU A 311 3.42 -15.40 20.94
C LEU A 311 4.64 -16.04 20.27
N GLY A 312 5.32 -15.33 19.36
CA GLY A 312 6.39 -15.89 18.52
C GLY A 312 5.88 -16.99 17.59
N ALA A 313 4.62 -16.88 17.14
CA ALA A 313 3.96 -17.89 16.33
C ALA A 313 4.20 -17.68 14.82
N ASP A 314 4.23 -18.77 14.06
CA ASP A 314 4.31 -18.72 12.59
C ASP A 314 2.94 -18.40 11.97
N SER A 315 1.84 -18.95 12.54
CA SER A 315 0.47 -18.67 12.12
C SER A 315 -0.46 -18.45 13.31
N LEU A 316 -1.47 -17.59 13.14
CA LEU A 316 -2.55 -17.35 14.10
C LEU A 316 -3.85 -17.16 13.31
N GLU A 317 -4.82 -18.03 13.52
CA GLU A 317 -6.10 -18.01 12.83
C GLU A 317 -7.25 -18.18 13.84
N LEU A 318 -8.38 -17.52 13.58
CA LEU A 318 -9.57 -17.69 14.40
C LEU A 318 -10.00 -19.17 14.39
N ALA A 319 -10.19 -19.78 15.56
CA ALA A 319 -10.62 -21.17 15.66
C ALA A 319 -12.03 -21.34 15.05
N THR A 320 -12.29 -22.48 14.41
CA THR A 320 -13.62 -22.79 13.86
C THR A 320 -14.66 -22.89 14.98
N PHE A 321 -15.92 -22.64 14.65
CA PHE A 321 -17.01 -22.70 15.64
C PHE A 321 -17.13 -24.07 16.31
N GLU A 322 -16.88 -25.14 15.55
CA GLU A 322 -16.88 -26.52 16.06
C GLU A 322 -15.76 -26.73 17.10
N LYS A 323 -14.57 -26.17 16.78
CA LYS A 323 -13.41 -26.30 17.67
C LYS A 323 -13.57 -25.49 18.94
N VAL A 324 -14.12 -24.28 18.85
CA VAL A 324 -14.48 -23.47 20.04
C VAL A 324 -15.43 -24.25 20.95
N ARG A 325 -16.47 -24.85 20.39
CA ARG A 325 -17.45 -25.64 21.14
C ARG A 325 -16.83 -26.89 21.79
N GLU A 326 -15.92 -27.55 21.09
CA GLU A 326 -15.16 -28.70 21.63
C GLU A 326 -14.30 -28.28 22.85
N LEU A 327 -13.59 -27.15 22.73
CA LEU A 327 -12.61 -26.69 23.73
C LEU A 327 -13.26 -26.05 24.96
N VAL A 328 -14.38 -25.34 24.78
CA VAL A 328 -15.01 -24.49 25.82
C VAL A 328 -16.34 -25.06 26.30
N GLY A 329 -17.04 -25.81 25.45
CA GLY A 329 -18.39 -26.31 25.74
C GLY A 329 -19.51 -25.34 25.40
N ALA A 330 -19.20 -24.17 24.77
CA ALA A 330 -20.15 -23.15 24.38
C ALA A 330 -19.84 -22.59 22.99
N SER A 331 -20.82 -21.96 22.38
CA SER A 331 -20.67 -21.25 21.10
C SER A 331 -19.85 -19.96 21.25
N ALA A 332 -19.20 -19.52 20.19
CA ALA A 332 -18.25 -18.40 20.17
C ALA A 332 -18.77 -17.11 20.85
N GLY A 333 -20.04 -16.75 20.69
CA GLY A 333 -20.62 -15.55 21.33
C GLY A 333 -20.78 -15.62 22.86
N PHE A 334 -20.54 -16.80 23.48
CA PHE A 334 -20.75 -17.03 24.91
C PHE A 334 -19.47 -17.44 25.64
N VAL A 335 -18.31 -17.32 24.99
CA VAL A 335 -17.00 -17.63 25.60
C VAL A 335 -16.58 -16.50 26.54
N GLY A 336 -16.12 -16.89 27.74
CA GLY A 336 -15.61 -15.96 28.75
C GLY A 336 -14.37 -16.50 29.45
N PRO A 337 -13.60 -15.66 30.16
CA PRO A 337 -12.33 -16.06 30.76
C PRO A 337 -12.48 -16.89 32.03
N ARG A 338 -13.63 -16.81 32.72
CA ARG A 338 -13.86 -17.48 34.01
C ARG A 338 -13.89 -18.99 33.84
N GLY A 339 -12.96 -19.67 34.54
CA GLY A 339 -12.86 -21.13 34.49
C GLY A 339 -12.36 -21.72 33.17
N LEU A 340 -11.87 -20.88 32.25
CA LEU A 340 -11.33 -21.28 30.95
C LEU A 340 -9.99 -22.02 31.14
N LYS A 341 -9.83 -23.17 30.49
CA LYS A 341 -8.62 -24.00 30.58
C LYS A 341 -7.56 -23.71 29.52
N LEU A 342 -7.85 -22.74 28.60
CA LEU A 342 -6.92 -22.33 27.58
C LEU A 342 -5.91 -21.31 28.15
N LYS A 343 -4.73 -21.22 27.53
CA LYS A 343 -3.78 -20.15 27.79
C LYS A 343 -4.43 -18.83 27.42
N ILE A 344 -4.40 -17.86 28.33
CA ILE A 344 -5.04 -16.56 28.15
C ILE A 344 -3.99 -15.51 27.79
N VAL A 345 -4.18 -14.84 26.66
CA VAL A 345 -3.49 -13.61 26.26
C VAL A 345 -4.46 -12.46 26.44
N ALA A 346 -4.15 -11.49 27.29
CA ALA A 346 -5.04 -10.37 27.56
C ALA A 346 -4.42 -9.03 27.14
N ASP A 347 -5.27 -8.17 26.61
CA ASP A 347 -4.91 -6.79 26.29
C ASP A 347 -4.63 -5.97 27.55
N GLU A 348 -3.63 -5.10 27.49
CA GLU A 348 -3.22 -4.23 28.60
C GLU A 348 -4.37 -3.37 29.16
N LEU A 349 -5.39 -3.03 28.35
CA LEU A 349 -6.59 -2.32 28.79
C LEU A 349 -7.43 -3.10 29.83
N LEU A 350 -7.23 -4.40 29.93
CA LEU A 350 -7.96 -5.23 30.88
C LEU A 350 -7.29 -5.31 32.26
N ARG A 351 -6.09 -4.74 32.43
CA ARG A 351 -5.43 -4.74 33.74
C ARG A 351 -6.28 -4.02 34.79
N GLY A 352 -6.52 -4.74 35.88
CA GLY A 352 -7.31 -4.22 37.00
C GLY A 352 -8.79 -4.01 36.66
N ILE A 353 -9.29 -4.62 35.58
CA ILE A 353 -10.73 -4.50 35.25
C ILE A 353 -11.58 -5.11 36.36
N LYS A 354 -12.63 -4.39 36.77
CA LYS A 354 -13.57 -4.78 37.80
C LYS A 354 -15.00 -4.66 37.31
N ASN A 355 -15.87 -5.52 37.85
CA ASN A 355 -17.31 -5.52 37.57
C ASN A 355 -17.59 -5.54 36.04
N ALA A 356 -16.85 -6.38 35.32
CA ALA A 356 -17.00 -6.56 33.89
C ALA A 356 -18.07 -7.60 33.55
N VAL A 357 -18.47 -7.62 32.29
CA VAL A 357 -19.38 -8.62 31.70
C VAL A 357 -18.60 -9.47 30.72
N SER A 358 -18.80 -10.79 30.74
CA SER A 358 -18.21 -11.71 29.75
C SER A 358 -19.17 -12.84 29.41
N GLY A 359 -18.85 -13.67 28.41
CA GLY A 359 -19.53 -14.94 28.22
C GLY A 359 -19.43 -15.83 29.47
N ALA A 360 -20.43 -16.66 29.70
CA ALA A 360 -20.51 -17.58 30.85
C ALA A 360 -19.99 -18.99 30.52
N ASN A 361 -19.39 -19.23 29.36
CA ASN A 361 -19.04 -20.54 28.81
C ASN A 361 -20.24 -21.49 28.73
N LYS A 362 -21.42 -20.94 28.54
CA LYS A 362 -22.71 -21.62 28.43
C LYS A 362 -23.57 -20.85 27.42
N ASP A 363 -24.12 -21.57 26.43
CA ASP A 363 -24.97 -21.00 25.42
C ASP A 363 -26.18 -20.26 26.04
N GLY A 364 -26.41 -19.02 25.60
CA GLY A 364 -27.50 -18.16 26.08
C GLY A 364 -27.24 -17.45 27.41
N TRP A 365 -26.01 -17.45 27.92
CA TRP A 365 -25.69 -16.87 29.22
C TRP A 365 -24.44 -15.98 29.16
N HIS A 366 -24.48 -14.88 29.92
CA HIS A 366 -23.32 -14.05 30.24
C HIS A 366 -23.14 -13.92 31.74
N THR A 367 -21.90 -13.66 32.19
CA THR A 367 -21.58 -13.42 33.59
C THR A 367 -21.26 -11.95 33.80
N THR A 368 -21.91 -11.32 34.76
CA THR A 368 -21.63 -9.96 35.26
C THR A 368 -20.74 -10.03 36.51
N GLY A 369 -20.11 -8.91 36.90
CA GLY A 369 -19.29 -8.84 38.10
C GLY A 369 -17.91 -9.50 37.97
N ILE A 370 -17.42 -9.73 36.74
CA ILE A 370 -16.09 -10.31 36.48
C ILE A 370 -14.98 -9.34 36.89
N GLU A 371 -13.96 -9.89 37.57
CA GLU A 371 -12.80 -9.13 38.04
C GLU A 371 -11.49 -9.88 37.72
N GLU A 372 -10.50 -9.16 37.16
CA GLU A 372 -9.14 -9.67 36.94
C GLU A 372 -8.48 -10.01 38.29
N GLY A 373 -7.73 -11.11 38.34
CA GLY A 373 -7.08 -11.62 39.54
C GLY A 373 -7.98 -12.49 40.43
N ARG A 374 -9.31 -12.28 40.44
CA ARG A 374 -10.27 -13.10 41.16
C ARG A 374 -10.90 -14.21 40.30
N ASP A 375 -11.38 -13.85 39.09
CA ASP A 375 -12.18 -14.73 38.23
C ASP A 375 -11.37 -15.29 37.06
N PHE A 376 -10.31 -14.63 36.68
CA PHE A 376 -9.38 -15.08 35.64
C PHE A 376 -7.99 -14.49 35.85
N GLN A 377 -6.96 -15.18 35.32
CA GLN A 377 -5.57 -14.73 35.35
C GLN A 377 -4.95 -14.93 33.97
N PRO A 378 -4.54 -13.86 33.27
CA PRO A 378 -3.84 -13.99 32.00
C PRO A 378 -2.46 -14.61 32.17
N SER A 379 -2.12 -15.51 31.23
CA SER A 379 -0.77 -16.09 31.12
C SER A 379 0.20 -15.09 30.46
N VAL A 380 -0.32 -14.23 29.57
CA VAL A 380 0.44 -13.23 28.82
C VAL A 380 -0.36 -11.93 28.75
N TRP A 381 0.31 -10.82 29.05
CA TRP A 381 -0.19 -9.48 28.78
C TRP A 381 0.45 -8.91 27.51
N ALA A 382 -0.34 -8.27 26.67
CA ALA A 382 0.09 -7.72 25.41
C ALA A 382 -0.72 -6.47 25.01
N ASP A 383 -0.19 -5.62 24.17
CA ASP A 383 -0.99 -4.73 23.31
C ASP A 383 -1.61 -5.63 22.22
N ALA A 384 -2.81 -6.17 22.50
CA ALA A 384 -3.46 -7.21 21.68
C ALA A 384 -4.57 -6.67 20.78
N ARG A 385 -4.78 -5.35 20.75
CA ARG A 385 -5.87 -4.68 20.04
C ARG A 385 -5.38 -3.75 18.94
N ASN A 386 -6.26 -3.41 18.02
CA ASN A 386 -6.03 -2.32 17.10
C ASN A 386 -5.98 -0.98 17.88
N ALA A 387 -5.08 -0.10 17.48
CA ALA A 387 -5.12 1.30 17.90
C ALA A 387 -6.44 1.93 17.43
N ARG A 388 -6.97 2.87 18.19
CA ARG A 388 -8.24 3.53 17.88
C ARG A 388 -8.19 5.03 18.14
N LYS A 389 -9.14 5.75 17.58
CA LYS A 389 -9.28 7.18 17.82
C LYS A 389 -9.49 7.45 19.32
N GLY A 390 -8.70 8.36 19.86
CA GLY A 390 -8.69 8.67 21.30
C GLY A 390 -7.56 8.01 22.08
N ASP A 391 -6.82 7.07 21.50
CA ASP A 391 -5.63 6.48 22.13
C ASP A 391 -4.47 7.49 22.14
N ALA A 392 -3.67 7.47 23.20
CA ALA A 392 -2.45 8.27 23.27
C ALA A 392 -1.31 7.64 22.46
N CYS A 393 -0.44 8.48 21.92
CA CYS A 393 0.74 8.04 21.19
C CYS A 393 1.65 7.20 22.08
N ALA A 394 2.04 6.01 21.62
CA ALA A 394 2.94 5.11 22.35
C ALA A 394 4.34 5.72 22.54
N ARG A 395 4.81 6.54 21.59
CA ARG A 395 6.17 7.10 21.58
C ARG A 395 6.29 8.32 22.51
N CYS A 396 5.50 9.37 22.32
CA CYS A 396 5.57 10.58 23.16
C CYS A 396 4.61 10.58 24.34
N GLY A 397 3.46 9.90 24.24
CA GLY A 397 2.44 9.84 25.28
C GLY A 397 1.67 11.15 25.51
N GLU A 398 1.92 12.17 24.68
CA GLU A 398 1.44 13.53 24.92
C GLU A 398 0.22 13.92 24.09
N ASP A 399 -0.07 13.19 23.02
CA ASP A 399 -1.18 13.53 22.14
C ASP A 399 -1.91 12.30 21.61
N VAL A 400 -3.12 12.57 21.11
CA VAL A 400 -4.05 11.57 20.60
C VAL A 400 -3.67 11.17 19.18
N LEU A 401 -3.71 9.89 18.89
CA LEU A 401 -3.44 9.34 17.55
C LEU A 401 -4.49 9.80 16.53
N GLU A 402 -4.01 10.20 15.37
CA GLU A 402 -4.81 10.53 14.19
C GLU A 402 -4.83 9.37 13.21
N PHE A 403 -5.94 9.23 12.51
CA PHE A 403 -6.18 8.15 11.57
C PHE A 403 -6.48 8.73 10.19
N HIS A 404 -5.72 8.29 9.20
CA HIS A 404 -5.85 8.70 7.82
C HIS A 404 -6.00 7.47 6.92
N ARG A 405 -6.59 7.66 5.74
CA ARG A 405 -6.59 6.62 4.72
C ARG A 405 -5.35 6.77 3.86
N GLY A 406 -4.75 5.65 3.46
CA GLY A 406 -3.52 5.62 2.69
C GLY A 406 -3.54 4.62 1.55
N ILE A 407 -2.77 4.93 0.50
CA ILE A 407 -2.48 4.05 -0.63
C ILE A 407 -1.01 3.67 -0.52
N GLU A 408 -0.71 2.40 -0.31
CA GLU A 408 0.67 1.89 -0.27
C GLU A 408 1.28 1.95 -1.67
N VAL A 409 2.29 2.79 -1.87
CA VAL A 409 2.99 2.93 -3.18
C VAL A 409 4.37 2.27 -3.19
N GLY A 410 4.92 1.97 -2.04
CA GLY A 410 6.20 1.29 -1.91
C GLY A 410 6.43 0.73 -0.52
N HIS A 411 7.30 -0.28 -0.43
CA HIS A 411 7.60 -1.00 0.79
C HIS A 411 9.08 -1.42 0.81
N VAL A 412 9.75 -1.25 1.93
CA VAL A 412 11.15 -1.61 2.16
C VAL A 412 11.26 -2.58 3.35
N PHE A 413 12.04 -3.65 3.19
CA PHE A 413 12.14 -4.73 4.18
C PHE A 413 13.60 -5.05 4.53
N LYS A 414 13.87 -5.31 5.81
CA LYS A 414 15.06 -6.02 6.29
C LYS A 414 14.74 -7.50 6.42
N LEU A 415 15.23 -8.33 5.49
CA LEU A 415 14.92 -9.77 5.42
C LEU A 415 15.79 -10.62 6.36
N GLY A 416 16.94 -10.08 6.79
CA GLY A 416 17.95 -10.86 7.50
C GLY A 416 18.47 -12.02 6.64
N THR A 417 18.51 -13.22 7.20
CA THR A 417 19.01 -14.43 6.51
C THR A 417 17.90 -15.40 6.10
N LYS A 418 16.62 -14.99 6.10
CA LYS A 418 15.48 -15.88 5.85
C LYS A 418 15.62 -16.65 4.53
N TYR A 419 15.84 -15.94 3.42
CA TYR A 419 15.95 -16.55 2.09
C TYR A 419 17.35 -17.11 1.84
N SER A 420 18.38 -16.36 2.17
CA SER A 420 19.77 -16.78 1.95
C SER A 420 20.13 -18.05 2.70
N LYS A 421 19.63 -18.24 3.93
CA LYS A 421 19.82 -19.48 4.70
C LYS A 421 19.10 -20.66 4.06
N ALA A 422 17.83 -20.49 3.69
CA ALA A 422 17.02 -21.54 3.05
C ALA A 422 17.62 -21.99 1.71
N MET A 423 18.13 -21.05 0.92
CA MET A 423 18.70 -21.29 -0.40
C MET A 423 20.21 -21.47 -0.41
N LYS A 424 20.87 -21.52 0.77
CA LYS A 424 22.33 -21.64 0.91
C LYS A 424 23.10 -20.60 0.10
N ALA A 425 22.65 -19.35 0.13
CA ALA A 425 23.37 -18.23 -0.45
C ALA A 425 24.46 -17.75 0.51
N VAL A 426 25.68 -18.30 0.31
CA VAL A 426 26.85 -18.09 1.14
C VAL A 426 27.99 -17.44 0.37
N TYR A 427 28.90 -16.81 1.09
CA TYR A 427 30.15 -16.23 0.58
C TYR A 427 31.29 -16.60 1.51
N LEU A 428 32.55 -16.48 1.06
CA LEU A 428 33.72 -16.65 1.89
C LEU A 428 34.14 -15.29 2.48
N ASP A 429 34.27 -15.25 3.80
CA ASP A 429 34.78 -14.09 4.54
C ASP A 429 36.31 -13.92 4.37
N ALA A 430 36.90 -12.95 5.09
CA ALA A 430 38.35 -12.67 5.01
C ALA A 430 39.21 -13.84 5.50
N ASP A 431 38.69 -14.69 6.38
CA ASP A 431 39.38 -15.87 6.92
C ASP A 431 39.08 -17.14 6.10
N GLY A 432 38.36 -17.04 4.98
CA GLY A 432 38.01 -18.16 4.14
C GLY A 432 36.87 -19.04 4.68
N LYS A 433 36.11 -18.56 5.67
CA LYS A 433 34.96 -19.27 6.23
C LYS A 433 33.68 -18.90 5.49
N GLU A 434 32.80 -19.89 5.32
CA GLU A 434 31.46 -19.66 4.75
C GLU A 434 30.59 -18.87 5.72
N GLN A 435 30.01 -17.77 5.20
CA GLN A 435 29.04 -16.93 5.89
C GLN A 435 27.77 -16.81 5.06
N THR A 436 26.62 -16.73 5.73
CA THR A 436 25.32 -16.51 5.07
C THR A 436 25.12 -15.03 4.79
N MET A 437 24.71 -14.69 3.57
CA MET A 437 24.42 -13.31 3.17
C MET A 437 23.21 -12.75 3.93
N VAL A 438 23.28 -11.50 4.36
CA VAL A 438 22.14 -10.75 4.90
C VAL A 438 21.43 -10.03 3.76
N MET A 439 20.10 -10.04 3.73
CA MET A 439 19.32 -9.57 2.60
C MET A 439 18.35 -8.45 2.98
N GLY A 440 18.06 -7.58 2.02
CA GLY A 440 16.96 -6.64 2.01
C GLY A 440 16.13 -6.78 0.71
N THR A 441 14.84 -6.43 0.76
CA THR A 441 13.97 -6.36 -0.44
C THR A 441 13.17 -5.06 -0.43
N TYR A 442 12.94 -4.49 -1.63
CA TYR A 442 12.43 -3.14 -1.78
C TYR A 442 11.51 -3.04 -3.00
N GLY A 443 10.21 -2.90 -2.79
CA GLY A 443 9.19 -2.89 -3.84
C GLY A 443 8.53 -1.52 -4.06
N VAL A 444 8.28 -1.14 -5.33
CA VAL A 444 7.50 0.06 -5.72
C VAL A 444 6.53 -0.32 -6.82
N GLY A 445 5.25 -0.02 -6.62
CA GLY A 445 4.22 -0.18 -7.65
C GLY A 445 4.22 1.00 -8.63
N VAL A 446 4.82 0.83 -9.82
CA VAL A 446 4.97 1.92 -10.80
C VAL A 446 3.62 2.48 -11.24
N GLY A 447 2.69 1.60 -11.64
CA GLY A 447 1.34 2.01 -12.03
C GLY A 447 0.53 2.61 -10.87
N ARG A 448 0.79 2.12 -9.64
CA ARG A 448 0.14 2.64 -8.44
C ARG A 448 0.58 4.08 -8.12
N ILE A 449 1.85 4.46 -8.37
CA ILE A 449 2.30 5.86 -8.27
C ILE A 449 1.48 6.76 -9.20
N VAL A 450 1.29 6.36 -10.46
CA VAL A 450 0.51 7.15 -11.43
C VAL A 450 -0.94 7.28 -10.97
N ALA A 451 -1.56 6.18 -10.54
CA ALA A 451 -2.94 6.18 -10.03
C ALA A 451 -3.08 7.05 -8.77
N ALA A 452 -2.14 6.94 -7.82
CA ALA A 452 -2.13 7.75 -6.59
C ALA A 452 -1.93 9.25 -6.87
N ALA A 453 -1.11 9.60 -7.86
CA ALA A 453 -0.94 11.00 -8.28
C ALA A 453 -2.23 11.59 -8.85
N VAL A 454 -2.96 10.82 -9.67
CA VAL A 454 -4.28 11.24 -10.18
C VAL A 454 -5.30 11.32 -9.04
N GLU A 455 -5.27 10.38 -8.10
CA GLU A 455 -6.18 10.37 -6.96
C GLU A 455 -5.99 11.57 -6.03
N GLN A 456 -4.75 12.00 -5.80
CA GLN A 456 -4.46 13.16 -4.97
C GLN A 456 -4.66 14.50 -5.69
N SER A 457 -4.56 14.50 -7.02
CA SER A 457 -4.46 15.73 -7.81
C SER A 457 -5.42 15.71 -8.99
N HIS A 458 -6.68 16.05 -8.73
CA HIS A 458 -7.74 16.19 -9.72
C HIS A 458 -8.77 17.23 -9.27
N ASP A 459 -9.65 17.60 -10.19
CA ASP A 459 -10.90 18.33 -9.92
C ASP A 459 -12.04 17.76 -10.79
N ASP A 460 -13.20 18.39 -10.75
CA ASP A 460 -14.38 17.94 -11.51
C ASP A 460 -14.17 17.95 -13.04
N ALA A 461 -13.23 18.77 -13.53
CA ALA A 461 -12.91 18.88 -14.94
C ALA A 461 -11.95 17.76 -15.40
N GLY A 462 -11.09 17.25 -14.53
CA GLY A 462 -10.13 16.21 -14.90
C GLY A 462 -8.88 16.15 -14.03
N ILE A 463 -7.83 15.56 -14.58
CA ILE A 463 -6.54 15.35 -13.91
C ILE A 463 -5.80 16.69 -13.71
N ILE A 464 -5.00 16.76 -12.64
CA ILE A 464 -4.03 17.84 -12.40
C ILE A 464 -2.65 17.21 -12.19
N TRP A 465 -1.90 17.01 -13.28
CA TRP A 465 -0.62 16.32 -13.20
C TRP A 465 0.44 17.08 -12.38
N PRO A 466 1.19 16.39 -11.50
CA PRO A 466 2.52 16.82 -11.12
C PRO A 466 3.40 16.92 -12.37
N TYR A 467 4.10 18.03 -12.54
CA TYR A 467 4.84 18.34 -13.77
C TYR A 467 5.81 17.23 -14.20
N ALA A 468 6.55 16.66 -13.25
CA ALA A 468 7.59 15.65 -13.52
C ALA A 468 7.07 14.34 -14.14
N ILE A 469 5.80 13.99 -13.91
CA ILE A 469 5.19 12.74 -14.42
C ILE A 469 4.05 13.00 -15.42
N ALA A 470 3.78 14.26 -15.77
CA ALA A 470 2.78 14.61 -16.76
C ALA A 470 3.11 13.97 -18.12
N PRO A 471 2.16 13.33 -18.82
CA PRO A 471 2.40 12.71 -20.13
C PRO A 471 2.98 13.68 -21.18
N PHE A 472 2.56 14.93 -21.13
CA PHE A 472 3.10 16.08 -21.86
C PHE A 472 3.23 17.27 -20.91
N HIS A 473 4.20 18.16 -21.19
CA HIS A 473 4.39 19.37 -20.40
C HIS A 473 3.43 20.47 -20.81
N ALA A 474 3.16 20.58 -22.13
CA ALA A 474 2.26 21.57 -22.69
C ALA A 474 1.32 20.99 -23.75
N ILE A 475 0.12 21.53 -23.84
CA ILE A 475 -0.81 21.31 -24.94
C ILE A 475 -1.07 22.64 -25.65
N ILE A 476 -0.99 22.65 -26.99
CA ILE A 476 -1.28 23.81 -27.83
C ILE A 476 -2.68 23.62 -28.41
N LEU A 477 -3.54 24.62 -28.22
CA LEU A 477 -4.95 24.63 -28.58
C LEU A 477 -5.25 25.70 -29.60
N PRO A 478 -5.01 25.49 -30.94
CA PRO A 478 -5.51 26.37 -31.97
C PRO A 478 -7.05 26.28 -32.02
N LEU A 479 -7.72 27.44 -31.87
CA LEU A 479 -9.18 27.49 -31.80
C LEU A 479 -9.86 27.38 -33.16
N ASN A 480 -9.10 27.56 -34.25
CA ASN A 480 -9.59 27.42 -35.62
C ASN A 480 -8.45 26.94 -36.53
N VAL A 481 -8.35 25.64 -36.70
CA VAL A 481 -7.25 25.00 -37.48
C VAL A 481 -7.41 25.20 -38.99
N ALA A 482 -8.63 25.52 -39.47
CA ALA A 482 -8.86 25.80 -40.88
C ALA A 482 -8.26 27.14 -41.34
N LYS A 483 -7.92 28.03 -40.39
CA LYS A 483 -7.29 29.32 -40.69
C LYS A 483 -5.77 29.24 -40.55
N PRO A 484 -5.01 29.44 -41.67
CA PRO A 484 -3.55 29.43 -41.63
C PRO A 484 -2.94 30.43 -40.65
N GLU A 485 -3.60 31.59 -40.44
CA GLU A 485 -3.20 32.59 -39.47
C GLU A 485 -3.31 32.17 -38.02
N VAL A 486 -4.05 31.09 -37.71
CA VAL A 486 -4.14 30.47 -36.38
C VAL A 486 -3.28 29.19 -36.30
N ALA A 487 -3.37 28.34 -37.32
CA ALA A 487 -2.62 27.08 -37.36
C ALA A 487 -1.10 27.30 -37.42
N GLY A 488 -0.62 28.23 -38.27
CA GLY A 488 0.80 28.48 -38.41
C GLY A 488 1.51 28.97 -37.14
N PRO A 489 0.99 29.98 -36.42
CA PRO A 489 1.52 30.34 -35.10
C PRO A 489 1.47 29.18 -34.07
N ALA A 490 0.40 28.36 -34.03
CA ALA A 490 0.31 27.24 -33.13
C ALA A 490 1.40 26.18 -33.41
N GLU A 491 1.68 25.89 -34.68
CA GLU A 491 2.74 24.97 -35.08
C GLU A 491 4.13 25.53 -34.69
N ARG A 492 4.39 26.81 -34.94
CA ARG A 492 5.66 27.45 -34.53
C ARG A 492 5.88 27.41 -33.04
N ILE A 493 4.85 27.72 -32.23
CA ILE A 493 4.94 27.62 -30.75
C ILE A 493 5.26 26.19 -30.34
N ALA A 494 4.61 25.19 -30.94
CA ALA A 494 4.88 23.78 -30.62
C ALA A 494 6.33 23.41 -30.92
N GLU A 495 6.85 23.79 -32.10
CA GLU A 495 8.25 23.56 -32.49
C GLU A 495 9.27 24.27 -31.60
N GLU A 496 8.99 25.53 -31.21
CA GLU A 496 9.87 26.30 -30.33
C GLU A 496 9.93 25.69 -28.92
N LEU A 497 8.80 25.25 -28.37
CA LEU A 497 8.75 24.54 -27.08
C LEU A 497 9.44 23.20 -27.17
N GLU A 498 9.26 22.43 -28.25
CA GLU A 498 9.97 21.14 -28.44
C GLU A 498 11.49 21.37 -28.53
N LYS A 499 11.96 22.41 -29.24
CA LYS A 499 13.39 22.79 -29.27
C LYS A 499 13.93 23.22 -27.91
N ALA A 500 13.08 23.79 -27.06
CA ALA A 500 13.42 24.13 -25.66
C ALA A 500 13.37 22.92 -24.70
N GLY A 501 13.08 21.70 -25.19
CA GLY A 501 13.08 20.47 -24.42
C GLY A 501 11.73 20.10 -23.80
N PHE A 502 10.65 20.80 -24.15
CA PHE A 502 9.32 20.42 -23.67
C PHE A 502 8.72 19.30 -24.51
N GLU A 503 7.97 18.45 -23.87
CA GLU A 503 7.10 17.48 -24.54
C GLU A 503 5.75 18.13 -24.81
N VAL A 504 5.44 18.34 -26.09
CA VAL A 504 4.29 19.12 -26.54
C VAL A 504 3.26 18.25 -27.25
N LEU A 505 1.99 18.45 -26.92
CA LEU A 505 0.84 17.94 -27.66
C LEU A 505 0.16 19.08 -28.40
N LEU A 506 0.02 18.97 -29.73
CA LEU A 506 -0.70 19.96 -30.55
C LEU A 506 -2.07 19.39 -30.90
N ASP A 507 -3.16 20.05 -30.47
CA ASP A 507 -4.51 19.67 -30.86
C ASP A 507 -4.89 20.27 -32.22
N ASP A 508 -4.41 19.62 -33.27
CA ASP A 508 -4.61 19.99 -34.67
C ASP A 508 -5.92 19.46 -35.27
N ARG A 509 -6.86 18.95 -34.44
CA ARG A 509 -8.18 18.49 -34.88
C ARG A 509 -9.09 19.67 -35.20
N ASP A 510 -9.96 19.52 -36.20
CA ASP A 510 -11.01 20.51 -36.51
C ASP A 510 -12.22 20.27 -35.57
N GLU A 511 -12.07 20.72 -34.31
CA GLU A 511 -13.07 20.56 -33.25
C GLU A 511 -13.42 21.92 -32.63
N ARG A 512 -14.63 22.01 -32.06
CA ARG A 512 -15.10 23.24 -31.38
C ARG A 512 -14.22 23.57 -30.18
N ALA A 513 -13.98 24.86 -29.95
CA ALA A 513 -13.14 25.35 -28.86
C ALA A 513 -13.56 24.78 -27.49
N GLY A 514 -14.85 24.74 -27.18
CA GLY A 514 -15.35 24.17 -25.92
C GLY A 514 -15.04 22.68 -25.75
N PHE A 515 -15.04 21.91 -26.84
CA PHE A 515 -14.65 20.51 -26.80
C PHE A 515 -13.15 20.36 -26.51
N LYS A 516 -12.30 21.14 -27.21
CA LYS A 516 -10.85 21.14 -26.97
C LYS A 516 -10.49 21.54 -25.53
N PHE A 517 -11.18 22.54 -24.95
CA PHE A 517 -10.98 22.94 -23.57
C PHE A 517 -11.35 21.83 -22.58
N ASN A 518 -12.52 21.20 -22.76
CA ASN A 518 -12.96 20.13 -21.88
C ASN A 518 -12.00 18.92 -21.91
N GLU A 519 -11.52 18.53 -23.10
CA GLU A 519 -10.55 17.42 -23.20
C GLU A 519 -9.18 17.81 -22.65
N SER A 520 -8.70 19.05 -22.88
CA SER A 520 -7.43 19.49 -22.33
C SER A 520 -7.44 19.53 -20.79
N ASP A 521 -8.59 19.90 -20.19
CA ASP A 521 -8.77 19.86 -18.74
C ASP A 521 -8.86 18.41 -18.24
N LEU A 522 -9.56 17.52 -18.98
CA LEU A 522 -9.60 16.09 -18.68
C LEU A 522 -8.20 15.44 -18.70
N PHE A 523 -7.40 15.75 -19.72
CA PHE A 523 -6.01 15.27 -19.81
C PHE A 523 -5.13 15.80 -18.69
N GLY A 524 -5.43 16.99 -18.19
CA GLY A 524 -4.71 17.59 -17.06
C GLY A 524 -3.30 18.05 -17.37
N ILE A 525 -2.95 18.28 -18.64
CA ILE A 525 -1.62 18.74 -19.05
C ILE A 525 -1.32 20.08 -18.39
N PRO A 526 -0.16 20.26 -17.73
CA PRO A 526 0.12 21.39 -16.84
C PRO A 526 -0.03 22.76 -17.49
N ILE A 527 0.42 22.90 -18.72
CA ILE A 527 0.41 24.19 -19.47
C ILE A 527 -0.48 24.04 -20.70
N GLN A 528 -1.46 24.92 -20.84
CA GLN A 528 -2.36 25.00 -22.00
C GLN A 528 -2.11 26.31 -22.71
N VAL A 529 -1.60 26.27 -23.96
CA VAL A 529 -1.37 27.45 -24.79
C VAL A 529 -2.52 27.58 -25.78
N ILE A 530 -3.33 28.60 -25.61
CA ILE A 530 -4.55 28.84 -26.36
C ILE A 530 -4.25 29.86 -27.46
N VAL A 531 -4.39 29.42 -28.72
CA VAL A 531 -4.10 30.23 -29.90
C VAL A 531 -5.41 30.61 -30.58
N GLY A 532 -5.87 31.85 -30.35
CA GLY A 532 -7.14 32.37 -30.87
C GLY A 532 -6.95 33.63 -31.72
N GLU A 533 -7.85 33.81 -32.68
CA GLU A 533 -7.80 34.96 -33.62
C GLU A 533 -7.75 36.33 -32.94
N LYS A 534 -8.47 36.48 -31.81
CA LYS A 534 -8.51 37.78 -31.09
C LYS A 534 -7.16 38.12 -30.47
N GLY A 535 -6.49 37.14 -29.86
CA GLY A 535 -5.15 37.33 -29.29
C GLY A 535 -4.11 37.62 -30.36
N LEU A 536 -4.14 36.85 -31.46
CA LEU A 536 -3.20 36.98 -32.56
C LEU A 536 -3.24 38.36 -33.25
N LYS A 537 -4.39 39.05 -33.29
CA LYS A 537 -4.48 40.43 -33.77
C LYS A 537 -3.63 41.40 -32.95
N ASN A 538 -3.36 41.07 -31.69
CA ASN A 538 -2.51 41.85 -30.80
C ASN A 538 -1.09 41.25 -30.68
N GLY A 539 -0.78 40.20 -31.46
CA GLY A 539 0.47 39.44 -31.38
C GLY A 539 0.62 38.63 -30.09
N GLU A 540 -0.49 38.20 -29.50
CA GLU A 540 -0.53 37.51 -28.20
C GLU A 540 -1.26 36.19 -28.30
N VAL A 541 -0.92 35.27 -27.36
CA VAL A 541 -1.63 34.04 -27.05
C VAL A 541 -1.95 33.99 -25.56
N GLU A 542 -2.88 33.14 -25.15
CA GLU A 542 -3.20 32.95 -23.75
C GLU A 542 -2.55 31.67 -23.25
N ILE A 543 -1.87 31.74 -22.10
CA ILE A 543 -1.38 30.57 -21.37
C ILE A 543 -2.28 30.36 -20.17
N LYS A 544 -2.83 29.13 -20.01
CA LYS A 544 -3.56 28.70 -18.83
C LYS A 544 -2.73 27.66 -18.08
N VAL A 545 -2.52 27.88 -16.78
CA VAL A 545 -1.91 26.91 -15.87
C VAL A 545 -3.01 26.00 -15.33
N ARG A 546 -2.96 24.70 -15.64
CA ARG A 546 -4.01 23.75 -15.29
C ARG A 546 -4.30 23.69 -13.78
N LYS A 547 -3.24 23.70 -12.96
CA LYS A 547 -3.34 23.55 -11.50
C LYS A 547 -4.06 24.72 -10.82
N THR A 548 -3.79 25.95 -11.25
CA THR A 548 -4.32 27.16 -10.60
C THR A 548 -5.51 27.75 -11.34
N GLY A 549 -5.70 27.37 -12.61
CA GLY A 549 -6.67 28.01 -13.51
C GLY A 549 -6.25 29.41 -13.96
N GLU A 550 -5.06 29.89 -13.55
CA GLU A 550 -4.54 31.21 -13.93
C GLU A 550 -4.36 31.30 -15.44
N ARG A 551 -4.76 32.45 -16.00
CA ARG A 551 -4.64 32.78 -17.43
C ARG A 551 -3.86 34.05 -17.60
N ILE A 552 -2.86 34.02 -18.47
CA ILE A 552 -2.02 35.18 -18.80
C ILE A 552 -1.92 35.36 -20.32
N GLY A 553 -2.03 36.61 -20.77
CA GLY A 553 -1.72 36.97 -22.16
C GLY A 553 -0.20 37.11 -22.33
N VAL A 554 0.35 36.47 -23.35
CA VAL A 554 1.79 36.42 -23.60
C VAL A 554 2.06 36.71 -25.07
N LYS A 555 3.07 37.52 -25.36
CA LYS A 555 3.54 37.74 -26.73
C LYS A 555 4.03 36.45 -27.35
N LEU A 556 3.78 36.24 -28.64
CA LEU A 556 4.12 35.00 -29.36
C LEU A 556 5.58 34.58 -29.18
N ASP A 557 6.51 35.49 -29.28
CA ASP A 557 7.96 35.28 -29.15
C ASP A 557 8.43 35.05 -27.69
N ALA A 558 7.58 35.40 -26.73
CA ALA A 558 7.89 35.25 -25.31
C ALA A 558 7.33 33.94 -24.69
N VAL A 559 6.57 33.15 -25.47
CA VAL A 559 5.94 31.89 -24.94
C VAL A 559 6.96 30.92 -24.36
N PRO A 560 8.10 30.58 -25.02
CA PRO A 560 9.07 29.65 -24.44
C PRO A 560 9.61 30.11 -23.09
N GLY A 561 9.94 31.39 -22.95
CA GLY A 561 10.47 31.97 -21.71
C GLY A 561 9.44 32.12 -20.57
N LYS A 562 8.15 31.97 -20.86
CA LYS A 562 7.07 32.00 -19.85
C LYS A 562 6.60 30.60 -19.42
N VAL A 563 6.91 29.60 -20.22
CA VAL A 563 6.62 28.17 -19.89
C VAL A 563 7.78 27.56 -19.08
N LEU A 564 9.01 28.12 -19.23
CA LEU A 564 10.16 27.85 -18.36
C LEU A 564 9.97 28.46 -16.96
#